data_9a2b81c1f907eee9d3169ccfbf6ec74c
#
_entry.id   9a2b81c1f907eee9d3169ccfbf6ec74c
#
_cell.length_a   1.000
_cell.length_b   1.000
_cell.length_c   1.000
_cell.angle_alpha   90.00
_cell.angle_beta   90.00
_cell.angle_gamma   90.00
#
_symmetry.space_group_name_H-M   'P 1'
#
loop_
_entity.id
_entity.type
_entity.pdbx_description
1 polymer ?
#
loop_
_entity_poly.entity_id
_entity_poly.type
_entity_poly.pdbx_seq_one_letter_code
_entity_poly.pdbx_strand_id
1 'polypeptide(L)'
;RLRLALVLYAVIAFLYIGLLWDLEHLIAVGFGLALGPVLVGRRPQLGRPRLSRHEWRTVAALLFAVSAVIRLLLWFAPADGPLGAASEDTDVWSVLISAAISLLLANGLRQGSRRAWRWAMGFTIFVLAALVITAVLVVAIPPDAEDLAIDVEASTPAFLVDVGLWVLQLAVLVAGRAAFRRPTKRALQRGSALVGVDDRTQAVELLKRDGGTTLSWMGTWEDNRWFFPPGEDGRPLGYQAFQLHSGVALGLGDPVAGDAAARRSLLDAFVDSQDQIGQQFCLFSVTQEVADWAGERGYRTVQVAEEAVIDLPDLEFRGKSWQDVRTALNRAAKEGITYREGRLAEMPRGLQTQVRAISELWVSDKGLPEMGFTLGGVDEALDPETVVGLAVDGDATVHGVTSWLPVFAPGGEIRGWTLDVMRRLPDGFRPVTEFLIASACLAFQGHGAALVSLSGAPLAHAGGEDANLGALEKLLDTLGESMEPLYGFRSLESFKQKFQPRQVPLFMVFRDEAALPRIGIALTRAYLPGASLTEVAVAAAKARLSAD
;
A
#
# COMPACT_ATOMS: atom_id res chain seq x y z
N ARG A 1 4.86 14.54 10.34
CA ARG A 1 6.19 13.93 10.55
C ARG A 1 7.18 14.94 11.07
N LEU A 2 7.39 16.07 10.38
CA LEU A 2 8.30 17.12 10.85
C LEU A 2 7.93 17.61 12.26
N ARG A 3 6.62 17.82 12.54
CA ARG A 3 6.13 18.20 13.87
C ARG A 3 6.44 17.15 14.93
N LEU A 4 6.22 15.87 14.63
CA LEU A 4 6.54 14.77 15.55
C LEU A 4 8.06 14.66 15.79
N ALA A 5 8.86 14.81 14.73
CA ALA A 5 10.31 14.81 14.83
C ALA A 5 10.83 15.98 15.67
N LEU A 6 10.25 17.19 15.50
CA LEU A 6 10.59 18.37 16.31
C LEU A 6 10.22 18.20 17.78
N VAL A 7 9.01 17.66 18.06
CA VAL A 7 8.60 17.35 19.44
C VAL A 7 9.53 16.32 20.06
N LEU A 8 9.84 15.25 19.32
CA LEU A 8 10.72 14.19 19.81
C LEU A 8 12.14 14.72 20.05
N TYR A 9 12.66 15.53 19.13
CA TYR A 9 13.96 16.20 19.28
C TYR A 9 13.98 17.09 20.52
N ALA A 10 12.98 17.96 20.69
CA ALA A 10 12.89 18.88 21.81
C ALA A 10 12.77 18.12 23.16
N VAL A 11 12.01 17.01 23.20
CA VAL A 11 11.89 16.16 24.39
C VAL A 11 13.21 15.45 24.70
N ILE A 12 13.88 14.90 23.69
CA ILE A 12 15.18 14.23 23.88
C ILE A 12 16.24 15.24 24.34
N ALA A 13 16.31 16.43 23.71
CA ALA A 13 17.26 17.47 24.08
C ALA A 13 17.02 17.93 25.53
N PHE A 14 15.77 18.21 25.91
CA PHE A 14 15.42 18.58 27.30
C PHE A 14 15.78 17.50 28.32
N LEU A 15 15.47 16.25 28.05
CA LEU A 15 15.76 15.13 28.94
C LEU A 15 17.25 14.82 29.03
N TYR A 16 18.01 15.11 27.97
CA TYR A 16 19.44 14.82 27.88
C TYR A 16 20.30 15.94 28.50
N ILE A 17 20.06 17.21 28.13
CA ILE A 17 20.90 18.34 28.48
C ILE A 17 20.28 19.17 29.61
N GLY A 18 18.95 19.32 29.63
CA GLY A 18 18.19 20.02 30.66
C GLY A 18 18.44 21.51 30.79
N LEU A 19 18.97 22.15 29.73
CA LEU A 19 19.22 23.58 29.74
C LEU A 19 17.90 24.37 29.63
N LEU A 20 17.88 25.59 30.16
CA LEU A 20 16.76 26.52 30.03
C LEU A 20 16.33 26.71 28.59
N TRP A 21 17.26 26.70 27.64
CA TRP A 21 17.02 26.75 26.18
C TRP A 21 16.16 25.58 25.68
N ASP A 22 16.35 24.40 26.25
CA ASP A 22 15.58 23.22 25.82
C ASP A 22 14.13 23.31 26.32
N LEU A 23 13.91 23.94 27.48
CA LEU A 23 12.57 24.25 27.97
C LEU A 23 11.89 25.31 27.09
N GLU A 24 12.60 26.34 26.64
CA GLU A 24 12.10 27.33 25.69
C GLU A 24 11.70 26.67 24.36
N HIS A 25 12.51 25.75 23.85
CA HIS A 25 12.21 25.00 22.62
C HIS A 25 10.96 24.12 22.80
N LEU A 26 10.81 23.44 23.95
CA LEU A 26 9.60 22.67 24.27
C LEU A 26 8.36 23.56 24.32
N ILE A 27 8.47 24.72 24.97
CA ILE A 27 7.38 25.71 25.03
C ILE A 27 7.07 26.23 23.62
N ALA A 28 8.06 26.62 22.81
CA ALA A 28 7.88 27.09 21.45
C ALA A 28 7.23 26.05 20.55
N VAL A 29 7.64 24.78 20.67
CA VAL A 29 7.00 23.66 19.95
C VAL A 29 5.56 23.47 20.42
N GLY A 30 5.28 23.55 21.71
CA GLY A 30 3.93 23.48 22.28
C GLY A 30 3.02 24.61 21.74
N PHE A 31 3.50 25.85 21.74
CA PHE A 31 2.80 27.00 21.14
C PHE A 31 2.58 26.82 19.63
N GLY A 32 3.60 26.39 18.91
CA GLY A 32 3.49 26.13 17.47
C GLY A 32 2.45 25.05 17.13
N LEU A 33 2.35 24.01 17.93
CA LEU A 33 1.32 22.97 17.79
C LEU A 33 -0.09 23.49 18.14
N ALA A 34 -0.23 24.32 19.17
CA ALA A 34 -1.50 24.87 19.61
C ALA A 34 -2.01 25.95 18.67
N LEU A 35 -1.17 26.90 18.27
CA LEU A 35 -1.54 28.06 17.46
C LEU A 35 -1.45 27.80 15.95
N GLY A 36 -0.63 26.85 15.51
CA GLY A 36 -0.45 26.55 14.09
C GLY A 36 -1.74 26.26 13.33
N PRO A 37 -2.68 25.44 13.84
CA PRO A 37 -3.98 25.23 13.21
C PRO A 37 -4.84 26.49 13.08
N VAL A 38 -4.75 27.38 14.07
CA VAL A 38 -5.51 28.66 14.08
C VAL A 38 -4.90 29.62 13.06
N LEU A 39 -3.59 29.74 13.01
CA LEU A 39 -2.88 30.64 12.09
C LEU A 39 -3.02 30.22 10.63
N VAL A 40 -3.17 28.92 10.37
CA VAL A 40 -3.37 28.36 9.01
C VAL A 40 -4.87 28.32 8.63
N GLY A 41 -5.76 28.89 9.47
CA GLY A 41 -7.21 28.97 9.19
C GLY A 41 -7.95 27.63 9.32
N ARG A 42 -7.32 26.60 9.87
CA ARG A 42 -7.97 25.31 10.17
C ARG A 42 -8.59 25.38 11.56
N ARG A 43 -9.91 25.24 11.64
CA ARG A 43 -10.58 25.14 12.95
C ARG A 43 -10.04 23.92 13.69
N PRO A 44 -9.53 24.05 14.93
CA PRO A 44 -9.11 22.92 15.73
C PRO A 44 -10.35 22.02 15.97
N GLN A 45 -10.29 20.79 15.51
CA GLN A 45 -11.30 19.80 15.87
C GLN A 45 -11.06 19.41 17.33
N LEU A 46 -11.80 20.02 18.24
CA LEU A 46 -11.80 19.78 19.70
C LEU A 46 -12.49 18.45 20.08
N GLY A 47 -12.51 17.45 19.18
CA GLY A 47 -12.89 16.09 19.50
C GLY A 47 -11.77 15.39 20.26
N ARG A 48 -12.09 14.61 21.31
CA ARG A 48 -11.10 13.73 21.95
C ARG A 48 -10.45 12.85 20.86
N PRO A 49 -9.13 12.95 20.64
CA PRO A 49 -8.47 12.14 19.64
C PRO A 49 -8.65 10.67 20.02
N ARG A 50 -9.48 9.96 19.28
CA ARG A 50 -9.57 8.50 19.39
C ARG A 50 -8.37 7.93 18.64
N LEU A 51 -7.27 7.71 19.38
CA LEU A 51 -6.10 7.07 18.83
C LEU A 51 -6.50 5.69 18.27
N SER A 52 -6.16 5.44 17.02
CA SER A 52 -6.33 4.14 16.37
C SER A 52 -5.44 3.09 17.04
N ARG A 53 -5.73 1.81 16.83
CA ARG A 53 -4.89 0.72 17.36
C ARG A 53 -3.44 0.82 16.87
N HIS A 54 -3.23 1.31 15.66
CA HIS A 54 -1.90 1.51 15.10
C HIS A 54 -1.15 2.65 15.80
N GLU A 55 -1.82 3.75 16.07
CA GLU A 55 -1.24 4.89 16.81
C GLU A 55 -0.85 4.49 18.21
N TRP A 56 -1.69 3.75 18.96
CA TRP A 56 -1.34 3.21 20.27
C TRP A 56 -0.08 2.34 20.24
N ARG A 57 0.06 1.46 19.23
CA ARG A 57 1.25 0.63 19.03
C ARG A 57 2.48 1.46 18.74
N THR A 58 2.34 2.49 17.90
CA THR A 58 3.43 3.39 17.53
C THR A 58 3.88 4.22 18.72
N VAL A 59 2.96 4.82 19.50
CA VAL A 59 3.29 5.59 20.71
C VAL A 59 3.99 4.71 21.75
N ALA A 60 3.47 3.52 22.03
CA ALA A 60 4.10 2.60 22.97
C ALA A 60 5.50 2.19 22.51
N ALA A 61 5.69 1.87 21.23
CA ALA A 61 6.99 1.49 20.67
C ALA A 61 7.99 2.65 20.72
N LEU A 62 7.55 3.88 20.40
CA LEU A 62 8.40 5.08 20.46
C LEU A 62 8.88 5.38 21.87
N LEU A 63 8.03 5.26 22.89
CA LEU A 63 8.45 5.49 24.29
C LEU A 63 9.57 4.54 24.70
N PHE A 64 9.48 3.25 24.36
CA PHE A 64 10.55 2.29 24.67
C PHE A 64 11.81 2.53 23.83
N ALA A 65 11.67 2.91 22.54
CA ALA A 65 12.81 3.21 21.69
C ALA A 65 13.55 4.47 22.16
N VAL A 66 12.81 5.53 22.52
CA VAL A 66 13.39 6.78 23.04
C VAL A 66 14.11 6.54 24.37
N SER A 67 13.52 5.77 25.28
CA SER A 67 14.20 5.40 26.54
C SER A 67 15.52 4.66 26.29
N ALA A 68 15.57 3.75 25.31
CA ALA A 68 16.80 3.07 24.93
C ALA A 68 17.85 4.04 24.35
N VAL A 69 17.43 4.95 23.48
CA VAL A 69 18.32 5.96 22.85
C VAL A 69 18.90 6.89 23.90
N ILE A 70 18.07 7.41 24.83
CA ILE A 70 18.55 8.30 25.90
C ILE A 70 19.59 7.59 26.75
N ARG A 71 19.36 6.33 27.17
CA ARG A 71 20.34 5.56 27.97
C ARG A 71 21.66 5.38 27.23
N LEU A 72 21.63 5.09 25.94
CA LEU A 72 22.84 4.98 25.13
C LEU A 72 23.55 6.33 24.98
N LEU A 73 22.81 7.41 24.79
CA LEU A 73 23.37 8.76 24.71
C LEU A 73 24.06 9.18 26.01
N LEU A 74 23.43 8.97 27.17
CA LEU A 74 24.00 9.26 28.47
C LEU A 74 25.27 8.45 28.76
N TRP A 75 25.38 7.27 28.20
CA TRP A 75 26.59 6.45 28.32
C TRP A 75 27.72 6.92 27.41
N PHE A 76 27.42 7.23 26.10
CA PHE A 76 28.44 7.67 25.13
C PHE A 76 28.93 9.12 25.38
N ALA A 77 28.04 9.99 25.80
CA ALA A 77 28.30 11.40 26.04
C ALA A 77 27.57 11.80 27.34
N PRO A 78 28.21 11.56 28.50
CA PRO A 78 27.64 11.94 29.77
C PRO A 78 27.29 13.42 29.82
N ALA A 79 26.07 13.73 30.24
CA ALA A 79 25.58 15.09 30.39
C ALA A 79 24.78 15.21 31.72
N ASP A 80 24.90 16.35 32.37
CA ASP A 80 24.11 16.69 33.53
C ASP A 80 22.75 17.21 33.10
N GLY A 81 21.78 16.31 33.04
CA GLY A 81 20.42 16.61 32.60
C GLY A 81 19.36 16.27 33.64
N PRO A 82 18.07 16.45 33.33
CA PRO A 82 16.96 16.09 34.21
C PRO A 82 16.92 14.61 34.58
N LEU A 83 17.65 13.74 33.88
CA LEU A 83 17.81 12.32 34.20
C LEU A 83 19.03 12.02 35.06
N GLY A 84 19.70 13.05 35.55
CA GLY A 84 20.90 12.96 36.42
C GLY A 84 22.20 12.91 35.64
N ALA A 85 23.32 13.06 36.38
CA ALA A 85 24.66 12.83 35.85
C ALA A 85 24.86 11.35 35.54
N ALA A 86 25.52 11.04 34.43
CA ALA A 86 25.96 9.67 34.17
C ALA A 86 27.00 9.30 35.24
N SER A 87 26.74 8.26 36.03
CA SER A 87 27.72 7.74 36.94
C SER A 87 28.89 7.15 36.17
N GLU A 88 30.12 7.53 36.50
CA GLU A 88 31.35 6.99 35.87
C GLU A 88 31.47 5.46 36.02
N ASP A 89 30.76 4.88 37.00
CA ASP A 89 30.75 3.44 37.30
C ASP A 89 29.64 2.62 36.62
N THR A 90 28.94 3.15 35.60
CA THR A 90 27.86 2.40 34.95
C THR A 90 28.45 1.28 34.10
N ASP A 91 28.21 0.01 34.48
CA ASP A 91 28.65 -1.16 33.72
C ASP A 91 28.08 -1.15 32.28
N VAL A 92 28.99 -1.16 31.30
CA VAL A 92 28.71 -1.18 29.87
C VAL A 92 27.67 -2.23 29.52
N TRP A 93 27.78 -3.42 30.09
CA TRP A 93 26.90 -4.53 29.78
C TRP A 93 25.47 -4.29 30.25
N SER A 94 25.31 -3.64 31.41
CA SER A 94 23.98 -3.30 31.93
C SER A 94 23.24 -2.32 31.01
N VAL A 95 23.94 -1.31 30.48
CA VAL A 95 23.39 -0.33 29.53
C VAL A 95 23.03 -1.01 28.21
N LEU A 96 23.93 -1.80 27.64
CA LEU A 96 23.69 -2.48 26.36
C LEU A 96 22.54 -3.49 26.47
N ILE A 97 22.48 -4.28 27.54
CA ILE A 97 21.41 -5.25 27.78
C ILE A 97 20.06 -4.53 27.93
N SER A 98 20.01 -3.47 28.77
CA SER A 98 18.75 -2.73 28.97
C SER A 98 18.26 -2.01 27.70
N ALA A 99 19.17 -1.44 26.91
CA ALA A 99 18.86 -0.85 25.61
C ALA A 99 18.37 -1.91 24.61
N ALA A 100 19.04 -3.06 24.54
CA ALA A 100 18.63 -4.17 23.68
C ALA A 100 17.23 -4.70 24.05
N ILE A 101 16.95 -4.91 25.34
CA ILE A 101 15.62 -5.32 25.83
C ILE A 101 14.57 -4.28 25.41
N SER A 102 14.83 -2.99 25.64
CA SER A 102 13.91 -1.91 25.31
C SER A 102 13.63 -1.84 23.80
N LEU A 103 14.65 -2.01 22.95
CA LEU A 103 14.49 -2.04 21.48
C LEU A 103 13.75 -3.29 21.00
N LEU A 104 14.00 -4.46 21.59
CA LEU A 104 13.25 -5.69 21.30
C LEU A 104 11.77 -5.54 21.66
N LEU A 105 11.48 -4.98 22.84
CA LEU A 105 10.13 -4.67 23.27
C LEU A 105 9.47 -3.65 22.35
N ALA A 106 10.17 -2.56 22.00
CA ALA A 106 9.69 -1.55 21.04
C ALA A 106 9.31 -2.17 19.71
N ASN A 107 10.15 -3.03 19.14
CA ASN A 107 9.85 -3.73 17.88
C ASN A 107 8.63 -4.66 18.01
N GLY A 108 8.54 -5.41 19.11
CA GLY A 108 7.40 -6.29 19.37
C GLY A 108 6.08 -5.52 19.60
N LEU A 109 6.13 -4.37 20.30
CA LEU A 109 4.99 -3.47 20.50
C LEU A 109 4.53 -2.88 19.17
N ARG A 110 5.45 -2.41 18.32
CA ARG A 110 5.15 -1.92 16.97
C ARG A 110 4.40 -2.96 16.14
N GLN A 111 4.78 -4.23 16.25
CA GLN A 111 4.11 -5.34 15.57
C GLN A 111 2.78 -5.74 16.22
N GLY A 112 2.36 -5.11 17.31
CA GLY A 112 1.13 -5.43 18.06
C GLY A 112 1.16 -6.79 18.75
N SER A 113 2.34 -7.31 19.09
CA SER A 113 2.50 -8.62 19.73
C SER A 113 1.96 -8.60 21.18
N ARG A 114 0.98 -9.47 21.48
CA ARG A 114 0.46 -9.63 22.84
C ARG A 114 1.51 -10.16 23.83
N ARG A 115 2.49 -10.92 23.35
CA ARG A 115 3.62 -11.39 24.18
C ARG A 115 4.53 -10.21 24.53
N ALA A 116 4.91 -9.39 23.55
CA ALA A 116 5.72 -8.21 23.79
C ALA A 116 5.02 -7.22 24.71
N TRP A 117 3.71 -7.00 24.57
CA TRP A 117 2.94 -6.16 25.48
C TRP A 117 2.95 -6.68 26.92
N ARG A 118 2.79 -8.01 27.14
CA ARG A 118 2.87 -8.60 28.49
C ARG A 118 4.26 -8.45 29.10
N TRP A 119 5.30 -8.68 28.32
CA TRP A 119 6.69 -8.49 28.77
C TRP A 119 6.99 -7.01 29.05
N ALA A 120 6.55 -6.09 28.20
CA ALA A 120 6.69 -4.65 28.42
C ALA A 120 5.96 -4.20 29.69
N MET A 121 4.73 -4.67 29.90
CA MET A 121 3.95 -4.41 31.11
C MET A 121 4.66 -4.94 32.35
N GLY A 122 5.10 -6.21 32.35
CA GLY A 122 5.82 -6.82 33.47
C GLY A 122 7.14 -6.11 33.78
N PHE A 123 7.90 -5.75 32.74
CA PHE A 123 9.15 -5.02 32.86
C PHE A 123 8.94 -3.62 33.48
N THR A 124 7.95 -2.86 32.98
CA THR A 124 7.61 -1.54 33.48
C THR A 124 7.18 -1.60 34.96
N ILE A 125 6.33 -2.57 35.32
CA ILE A 125 5.90 -2.76 36.72
C ILE A 125 7.08 -3.15 37.60
N PHE A 126 7.97 -4.03 37.15
CA PHE A 126 9.16 -4.44 37.86
C PHE A 126 10.08 -3.24 38.14
N VAL A 127 10.34 -2.41 37.14
CA VAL A 127 11.19 -1.22 37.31
C VAL A 127 10.55 -0.22 38.30
N LEU A 128 9.24 0.05 38.15
CA LEU A 128 8.54 0.94 39.11
C LEU A 128 8.58 0.40 40.53
N ALA A 129 8.41 -0.91 40.72
CA ALA A 129 8.52 -1.53 42.04
C ALA A 129 9.93 -1.39 42.60
N ALA A 130 10.97 -1.61 41.77
CA ALA A 130 12.36 -1.41 42.17
C ALA A 130 12.62 0.05 42.59
N LEU A 131 12.16 1.03 41.81
CA LEU A 131 12.29 2.46 42.15
C LEU A 131 11.59 2.82 43.49
N VAL A 132 10.40 2.27 43.72
CA VAL A 132 9.68 2.48 45.00
C VAL A 132 10.46 1.87 46.17
N ILE A 133 10.99 0.65 45.98
CA ILE A 133 11.82 0.00 47.03
C ILE A 133 13.06 0.84 47.31
N THR A 134 13.76 1.31 46.28
CA THR A 134 14.94 2.20 46.44
C THR A 134 14.57 3.47 47.19
N ALA A 135 13.47 4.13 46.85
CA ALA A 135 13.00 5.32 47.55
C ALA A 135 12.71 5.05 49.04
N VAL A 136 12.05 3.92 49.35
CA VAL A 136 11.76 3.52 50.72
C VAL A 136 13.06 3.23 51.51
N LEU A 137 14.02 2.55 50.86
CA LEU A 137 15.32 2.27 51.49
C LEU A 137 16.10 3.54 51.78
N VAL A 138 16.16 4.49 50.84
CA VAL A 138 16.82 5.79 51.03
C VAL A 138 16.19 6.58 52.18
N VAL A 139 14.87 6.59 52.31
CA VAL A 139 14.17 7.28 53.42
C VAL A 139 14.36 6.55 54.75
N ALA A 140 14.55 5.23 54.74
CA ALA A 140 14.71 4.42 55.95
C ALA A 140 16.15 4.39 56.49
N ILE A 141 17.15 4.86 55.73
CA ILE A 141 18.55 4.92 56.17
C ILE A 141 18.70 6.07 57.19
N PRO A 142 19.23 5.82 58.39
CA PRO A 142 19.46 6.88 59.39
C PRO A 142 20.48 7.90 58.89
N PRO A 143 20.30 9.21 59.19
CA PRO A 143 21.18 10.28 58.73
C PRO A 143 22.64 10.19 59.21
N ASP A 144 22.92 9.32 60.15
CA ASP A 144 24.26 9.14 60.74
C ASP A 144 25.18 8.17 59.98
N ALA A 145 24.70 7.59 58.86
CA ALA A 145 25.52 6.71 58.03
C ALA A 145 26.28 7.54 56.96
N GLU A 146 27.34 8.25 57.43
CA GLU A 146 28.16 9.16 56.60
C GLU A 146 28.83 8.49 55.39
N ASP A 147 29.02 7.17 55.39
CA ASP A 147 29.63 6.42 54.27
C ASP A 147 28.66 6.06 53.14
N LEU A 148 27.35 6.31 53.26
CA LEU A 148 26.33 6.07 52.26
C LEU A 148 25.60 7.34 51.84
N ALA A 149 26.22 8.51 51.97
CA ALA A 149 25.66 9.78 51.55
C ALA A 149 25.53 9.84 50.01
N ILE A 150 24.51 9.17 49.51
CA ILE A 150 23.93 9.50 48.20
C ILE A 150 23.48 10.96 48.33
N ASP A 151 24.01 11.85 47.49
CA ASP A 151 23.57 13.24 47.45
C ASP A 151 22.08 13.29 47.02
N VAL A 152 21.21 13.14 48.03
CA VAL A 152 19.76 12.97 47.86
C VAL A 152 19.13 14.23 47.26
N GLU A 153 19.69 15.43 47.59
CA GLU A 153 19.15 16.68 47.06
C GLU A 153 19.41 16.84 45.56
N ALA A 154 20.60 16.49 45.09
CA ALA A 154 20.94 16.56 43.65
C ALA A 154 20.29 15.47 42.82
N SER A 155 19.99 14.30 43.41
CA SER A 155 19.41 13.14 42.69
C SER A 155 17.88 13.14 42.63
N THR A 156 17.20 13.90 43.49
CA THR A 156 15.73 13.89 43.61
C THR A 156 14.99 14.30 42.32
N PRO A 157 15.40 15.38 41.61
CA PRO A 157 14.70 15.77 40.37
C PRO A 157 14.83 14.70 39.28
N ALA A 158 16.00 14.12 39.11
CA ALA A 158 16.27 13.07 38.14
C ALA A 158 15.43 11.80 38.40
N PHE A 159 15.36 11.41 39.68
CA PHE A 159 14.53 10.29 40.12
C PHE A 159 13.05 10.51 39.81
N LEU A 160 12.52 11.71 40.07
CA LEU A 160 11.12 12.04 39.77
C LEU A 160 10.82 12.02 38.24
N VAL A 161 11.75 12.47 37.41
CA VAL A 161 11.62 12.41 35.95
C VAL A 161 11.63 10.97 35.49
N ASP A 162 12.53 10.12 35.99
CA ASP A 162 12.58 8.70 35.61
C ASP A 162 11.29 7.97 36.02
N VAL A 163 10.83 8.16 37.27
CA VAL A 163 9.53 7.62 37.72
C VAL A 163 8.39 8.11 36.84
N GLY A 164 8.36 9.41 36.49
CA GLY A 164 7.34 9.99 35.60
C GLY A 164 7.30 9.34 34.21
N LEU A 165 8.46 9.06 33.61
CA LEU A 165 8.58 8.36 32.34
C LEU A 165 8.04 6.93 32.41
N TRP A 166 8.38 6.18 33.46
CA TRP A 166 7.89 4.82 33.67
C TRP A 166 6.38 4.77 33.94
N VAL A 167 5.85 5.74 34.69
CA VAL A 167 4.39 5.89 34.88
C VAL A 167 3.71 6.22 33.58
N LEU A 168 4.26 7.11 32.76
CA LEU A 168 3.73 7.41 31.42
C LEU A 168 3.72 6.17 30.51
N GLN A 169 4.80 5.39 30.50
CA GLN A 169 4.87 4.14 29.76
C GLN A 169 3.79 3.16 30.22
N LEU A 170 3.61 3.00 31.53
CA LEU A 170 2.56 2.16 32.11
C LEU A 170 1.17 2.64 31.70
N ALA A 171 0.90 3.94 31.79
CA ALA A 171 -0.38 4.54 31.40
C ALA A 171 -0.69 4.28 29.92
N VAL A 172 0.29 4.45 29.01
CA VAL A 172 0.14 4.18 27.57
C VAL A 172 -0.11 2.68 27.31
N LEU A 173 0.61 1.78 27.99
CA LEU A 173 0.41 0.34 27.85
C LEU A 173 -0.99 -0.10 28.34
N VAL A 174 -1.48 0.47 29.44
CA VAL A 174 -2.82 0.18 29.99
C VAL A 174 -3.92 0.76 29.11
N ALA A 175 -3.83 2.03 28.71
CA ALA A 175 -4.80 2.67 27.84
C ALA A 175 -4.87 2.01 26.46
N GLY A 176 -3.70 1.66 25.91
CA GLY A 176 -3.56 1.00 24.61
C GLY A 176 -3.80 -0.52 24.61
N ARG A 177 -4.19 -1.13 25.75
CA ARG A 177 -4.32 -2.61 25.89
C ARG A 177 -5.12 -3.28 24.78
N ALA A 178 -6.15 -2.62 24.25
CA ALA A 178 -7.00 -3.11 23.17
C ALA A 178 -6.24 -3.22 21.84
N ALA A 179 -5.20 -2.43 21.63
CA ALA A 179 -4.37 -2.43 20.43
C ALA A 179 -3.49 -3.70 20.31
N PHE A 180 -3.21 -4.40 21.42
CA PHE A 180 -2.35 -5.58 21.47
C PHE A 180 -3.13 -6.90 21.56
N ARG A 181 -4.46 -6.87 21.41
CA ARG A 181 -5.30 -8.06 21.29
C ARG A 181 -5.32 -8.50 19.84
N ARG A 182 -4.60 -9.59 19.51
CA ARG A 182 -4.72 -10.26 18.21
C ARG A 182 -5.90 -11.25 18.27
N PRO A 183 -6.87 -11.17 17.36
CA PRO A 183 -7.81 -12.26 17.18
C PRO A 183 -7.04 -13.52 16.78
N THR A 184 -7.49 -14.68 17.20
CA THR A 184 -6.88 -15.95 16.80
C THR A 184 -7.18 -16.19 15.32
N LYS A 185 -6.28 -16.93 14.61
CA LYS A 185 -6.54 -17.34 13.22
C LYS A 185 -7.94 -17.96 13.04
N ARG A 186 -8.41 -18.73 14.04
CA ARG A 186 -9.77 -19.29 14.05
C ARG A 186 -10.88 -18.24 14.15
N ALA A 187 -10.65 -17.11 14.81
CA ALA A 187 -11.66 -16.03 14.89
C ALA A 187 -11.74 -15.24 13.58
N LEU A 188 -10.63 -15.12 12.84
CA LEU A 188 -10.59 -14.54 11.50
C LEU A 188 -11.24 -15.46 10.46
N GLN A 189 -11.05 -16.76 10.58
CA GLN A 189 -11.67 -17.77 9.71
C GLN A 189 -13.17 -17.96 9.97
N ARG A 190 -13.71 -17.60 11.13
CA ARG A 190 -15.15 -17.67 11.43
C ARG A 190 -16.00 -16.61 10.73
N GLY A 191 -15.40 -15.57 10.18
CA GLY A 191 -16.06 -14.55 9.36
C GLY A 191 -16.07 -14.89 7.86
N SER A 192 -15.38 -15.94 7.45
CA SER A 192 -15.22 -16.36 6.06
C SER A 192 -15.52 -17.85 5.99
N ALA A 193 -16.74 -18.24 5.75
CA ALA A 193 -16.97 -19.60 5.27
C ALA A 193 -18.43 -19.84 4.86
N LEU A 194 -18.67 -19.87 3.60
CA LEU A 194 -19.49 -20.96 3.05
C LEU A 194 -18.57 -22.19 3.00
N VAL A 195 -18.79 -23.16 3.88
CA VAL A 195 -18.02 -24.40 3.92
C VAL A 195 -18.21 -25.13 2.58
N GLY A 196 -17.16 -25.29 1.79
CA GLY A 196 -17.14 -26.14 0.61
C GLY A 196 -17.10 -25.45 -0.76
N VAL A 197 -17.06 -24.13 -0.82
CA VAL A 197 -16.85 -23.38 -2.09
C VAL A 197 -15.43 -22.81 -2.08
N ASP A 198 -14.71 -22.95 -3.20
CA ASP A 198 -13.42 -22.31 -3.39
C ASP A 198 -13.58 -20.79 -3.37
N ASP A 199 -12.68 -20.09 -2.66
CA ASP A 199 -12.74 -18.63 -2.46
C ASP A 199 -12.77 -17.86 -3.80
N ARG A 200 -12.03 -18.34 -4.83
CA ARG A 200 -12.05 -17.75 -6.18
C ARG A 200 -13.41 -17.91 -6.86
N THR A 201 -13.97 -19.09 -6.80
CA THR A 201 -15.32 -19.38 -7.36
C THR A 201 -16.35 -18.45 -6.72
N GLN A 202 -16.31 -18.29 -5.39
CA GLN A 202 -17.20 -17.38 -4.68
C GLN A 202 -16.99 -15.91 -5.11
N ALA A 203 -15.75 -15.47 -5.31
CA ALA A 203 -15.46 -14.11 -5.78
C ALA A 203 -16.02 -13.87 -7.18
N VAL A 204 -15.88 -14.83 -8.11
CA VAL A 204 -16.45 -14.77 -9.46
C VAL A 204 -17.98 -14.74 -9.43
N GLU A 205 -18.62 -15.56 -8.61
CA GLU A 205 -20.08 -15.55 -8.45
C GLU A 205 -20.60 -14.20 -7.93
N LEU A 206 -19.92 -13.63 -6.92
CA LEU A 206 -20.27 -12.31 -6.38
C LEU A 206 -20.04 -11.21 -7.42
N LEU A 207 -18.93 -11.27 -8.19
CA LEU A 207 -18.67 -10.32 -9.26
C LEU A 207 -19.75 -10.36 -10.35
N LYS A 208 -20.19 -11.54 -10.75
CA LYS A 208 -21.30 -11.69 -11.70
C LYS A 208 -22.64 -11.23 -11.13
N ARG A 209 -22.88 -11.48 -9.83
CA ARG A 209 -24.11 -11.03 -9.15
C ARG A 209 -24.21 -9.51 -9.06
N ASP A 210 -23.13 -8.86 -8.60
CA ASP A 210 -23.12 -7.45 -8.17
C ASP A 210 -22.57 -6.51 -9.23
N GLY A 211 -21.89 -7.04 -10.26
CA GLY A 211 -21.14 -6.26 -11.20
C GLY A 211 -19.83 -5.72 -10.62
N GLY A 212 -19.04 -5.03 -11.45
CA GLY A 212 -17.78 -4.49 -11.02
C GLY A 212 -17.27 -3.33 -11.86
N THR A 213 -16.08 -2.84 -11.54
CA THR A 213 -15.33 -1.87 -12.35
C THR A 213 -14.54 -2.59 -13.44
N THR A 214 -13.86 -1.83 -14.25
CA THR A 214 -12.95 -2.33 -15.32
C THR A 214 -11.79 -3.17 -14.78
N LEU A 215 -11.42 -3.00 -13.51
CA LEU A 215 -10.33 -3.76 -12.87
C LEU A 215 -10.82 -4.96 -12.05
N SER A 216 -12.12 -5.13 -11.87
CA SER A 216 -12.66 -6.12 -10.92
C SER A 216 -12.33 -7.56 -11.31
N TRP A 217 -12.18 -7.88 -12.61
CA TRP A 217 -11.79 -9.21 -13.04
C TRP A 217 -10.39 -9.59 -12.56
N MET A 218 -9.43 -8.65 -12.56
CA MET A 218 -8.07 -8.87 -12.03
C MET A 218 -8.10 -9.27 -10.55
N GLY A 219 -9.11 -8.82 -9.79
CA GLY A 219 -9.36 -9.23 -8.42
C GLY A 219 -9.68 -10.72 -8.24
N THR A 220 -10.02 -11.44 -9.30
CA THR A 220 -10.32 -12.89 -9.27
C THR A 220 -9.10 -13.78 -9.54
N TRP A 221 -7.92 -13.23 -9.86
CA TRP A 221 -6.70 -13.98 -10.14
C TRP A 221 -6.18 -14.72 -8.91
N GLU A 222 -5.53 -15.86 -9.12
CA GLU A 222 -5.15 -16.81 -8.06
C GLU A 222 -4.20 -16.25 -7.00
N ASP A 223 -3.36 -15.28 -7.36
CA ASP A 223 -2.44 -14.63 -6.44
C ASP A 223 -3.13 -13.75 -5.39
N ASN A 224 -4.40 -13.43 -5.60
CA ASN A 224 -5.19 -12.62 -4.69
C ASN A 224 -5.77 -13.46 -3.54
N ARG A 225 -6.08 -12.77 -2.46
CA ARG A 225 -6.89 -13.22 -1.34
C ARG A 225 -8.17 -12.41 -1.32
N TRP A 226 -9.21 -12.98 -0.77
CA TRP A 226 -10.51 -12.33 -0.70
C TRP A 226 -10.96 -12.17 0.74
N PHE A 227 -11.45 -11.00 1.05
CA PHE A 227 -12.10 -10.71 2.32
C PHE A 227 -13.60 -10.64 2.09
N PHE A 228 -14.34 -11.57 2.68
CA PHE A 228 -15.79 -11.71 2.57
C PHE A 228 -16.45 -11.37 3.92
N PRO A 229 -16.87 -10.11 4.16
CA PRO A 229 -17.63 -9.81 5.38
C PRO A 229 -19.04 -10.38 5.29
N PRO A 230 -19.61 -10.89 6.41
CA PRO A 230 -20.98 -11.35 6.43
C PRO A 230 -21.95 -10.17 6.29
N GLY A 231 -22.97 -10.34 5.47
CA GLY A 231 -24.14 -9.46 5.42
C GLY A 231 -25.14 -9.77 6.55
N GLU A 232 -26.24 -9.04 6.60
CA GLU A 232 -27.29 -9.20 7.62
C GLU A 232 -27.97 -10.56 7.56
N ASP A 233 -28.06 -11.15 6.39
CA ASP A 233 -28.64 -12.48 6.12
C ASP A 233 -27.64 -13.65 6.33
N GLY A 234 -26.43 -13.33 6.78
CA GLY A 234 -25.33 -14.30 6.96
C GLY A 234 -24.62 -14.73 5.67
N ARG A 235 -25.05 -14.23 4.52
CA ARG A 235 -24.33 -14.40 3.25
C ARG A 235 -23.24 -13.34 3.12
N PRO A 236 -22.22 -13.54 2.26
CA PRO A 236 -21.24 -12.50 1.99
C PRO A 236 -21.89 -11.24 1.43
N LEU A 237 -21.60 -10.10 2.05
CA LEU A 237 -22.03 -8.79 1.57
C LEU A 237 -21.44 -8.48 0.17
N GLY A 238 -20.25 -8.98 -0.06
CA GLY A 238 -19.42 -8.78 -1.24
C GLY A 238 -17.99 -9.21 -0.93
N TYR A 239 -17.01 -8.73 -1.66
CA TYR A 239 -15.61 -9.00 -1.35
C TYR A 239 -14.67 -7.83 -1.65
N GLN A 240 -13.52 -7.79 -0.93
CA GLN A 240 -12.34 -7.01 -1.29
C GLN A 240 -11.21 -7.97 -1.65
N ALA A 241 -10.74 -7.92 -2.90
CA ALA A 241 -9.54 -8.63 -3.31
C ALA A 241 -8.28 -7.91 -2.79
N PHE A 242 -7.29 -8.65 -2.31
CA PHE A 242 -6.05 -8.07 -1.82
C PHE A 242 -4.90 -9.06 -1.86
N GLN A 243 -3.67 -8.53 -1.98
CA GLN A 243 -2.44 -9.30 -1.77
C GLN A 243 -1.76 -8.88 -0.46
N LEU A 244 -0.97 -9.77 0.12
CA LEU A 244 -0.27 -9.50 1.38
C LEU A 244 1.24 -9.49 1.17
N HIS A 245 1.83 -8.31 1.14
CA HIS A 245 3.27 -8.12 0.98
C HIS A 245 3.84 -7.26 2.12
N SER A 246 4.94 -7.68 2.71
CA SER A 246 5.68 -6.91 3.75
C SER A 246 4.83 -6.41 4.91
N GLY A 247 3.73 -7.12 5.25
CA GLY A 247 2.78 -6.73 6.30
C GLY A 247 1.82 -5.59 5.90
N VAL A 248 1.68 -5.34 4.58
CA VAL A 248 0.69 -4.46 3.98
C VAL A 248 -0.33 -5.32 3.22
N ALA A 249 -1.61 -5.12 3.49
CA ALA A 249 -2.71 -5.64 2.68
C ALA A 249 -2.95 -4.66 1.52
N LEU A 250 -2.50 -5.03 0.32
CA LEU A 250 -2.71 -4.28 -0.91
C LEU A 250 -4.07 -4.66 -1.51
N GLY A 251 -5.11 -3.88 -1.26
CA GLY A 251 -6.41 -4.03 -1.90
C GLY A 251 -6.31 -3.64 -3.37
N LEU A 252 -6.87 -4.44 -4.25
CA LEU A 252 -6.86 -4.24 -5.69
C LEU A 252 -8.23 -3.75 -6.16
N GLY A 253 -8.25 -2.56 -6.71
CA GLY A 253 -9.47 -1.94 -7.23
C GLY A 253 -10.55 -1.72 -6.15
N ASP A 254 -11.74 -1.37 -6.60
CA ASP A 254 -12.89 -1.18 -5.74
C ASP A 254 -13.42 -2.51 -5.17
N PRO A 255 -14.03 -2.48 -3.98
CA PRO A 255 -14.74 -3.64 -3.48
C PRO A 255 -15.93 -3.99 -4.37
N VAL A 256 -16.20 -5.28 -4.52
CA VAL A 256 -17.36 -5.79 -5.22
C VAL A 256 -18.49 -6.00 -4.23
N ALA A 257 -19.60 -5.27 -4.38
CA ALA A 257 -20.83 -5.41 -3.59
C ALA A 257 -21.99 -4.72 -4.34
N GLY A 258 -23.22 -5.09 -3.97
CA GLY A 258 -24.43 -4.76 -4.74
C GLY A 258 -24.73 -3.27 -4.91
N ASP A 259 -24.39 -2.44 -3.93
CA ASP A 259 -24.61 -0.98 -3.99
C ASP A 259 -23.52 -0.18 -3.28
N ALA A 260 -23.58 1.15 -3.38
CA ALA A 260 -22.60 2.06 -2.78
C ALA A 260 -22.54 1.96 -1.24
N ALA A 261 -23.68 1.72 -0.58
CA ALA A 261 -23.73 1.58 0.88
C ALA A 261 -23.06 0.28 1.33
N ALA A 262 -23.32 -0.81 0.61
CA ALA A 262 -22.69 -2.11 0.82
C ALA A 262 -21.17 -2.03 0.58
N ARG A 263 -20.70 -1.35 -0.48
CA ARG A 263 -19.29 -1.12 -0.75
C ARG A 263 -18.60 -0.35 0.39
N ARG A 264 -19.23 0.73 0.87
CA ARG A 264 -18.72 1.50 2.02
C ARG A 264 -18.62 0.65 3.30
N SER A 265 -19.66 -0.13 3.60
CA SER A 265 -19.68 -1.03 4.76
C SER A 265 -18.60 -2.10 4.67
N LEU A 266 -18.36 -2.63 3.46
CA LEU A 266 -17.33 -3.61 3.19
C LEU A 266 -15.93 -3.01 3.39
N LEU A 267 -15.68 -1.79 2.91
CA LEU A 267 -14.41 -1.08 3.11
C LEU A 267 -14.14 -0.84 4.59
N ASP A 268 -15.15 -0.41 5.37
CA ASP A 268 -15.03 -0.23 6.81
C ASP A 268 -14.67 -1.54 7.51
N ALA A 269 -15.36 -2.63 7.16
CA ALA A 269 -15.08 -3.95 7.70
C ALA A 269 -13.69 -4.47 7.31
N PHE A 270 -13.25 -4.24 6.06
CA PHE A 270 -11.91 -4.59 5.60
C PHE A 270 -10.83 -3.87 6.40
N VAL A 271 -10.90 -2.55 6.47
CA VAL A 271 -9.92 -1.73 7.20
C VAL A 271 -9.89 -2.11 8.69
N ASP A 272 -11.06 -2.29 9.31
CA ASP A 272 -11.16 -2.73 10.70
C ASP A 272 -10.51 -4.11 10.90
N SER A 273 -10.70 -5.04 9.97
CA SER A 273 -10.07 -6.36 10.04
C SER A 273 -8.54 -6.27 9.97
N GLN A 274 -7.99 -5.43 9.06
CA GLN A 274 -6.55 -5.20 8.96
C GLN A 274 -5.99 -4.56 10.24
N ASP A 275 -6.69 -3.58 10.80
CA ASP A 275 -6.33 -2.96 12.08
C ASP A 275 -6.33 -3.95 13.25
N GLN A 276 -7.30 -4.86 13.29
CA GLN A 276 -7.37 -5.89 14.33
C GLN A 276 -6.15 -6.81 14.33
N ILE A 277 -5.65 -7.18 13.15
CA ILE A 277 -4.47 -8.06 13.04
C ILE A 277 -3.15 -7.29 12.98
N GLY A 278 -3.20 -5.95 12.97
CA GLY A 278 -2.02 -5.09 12.96
C GLY A 278 -1.32 -5.01 11.63
N GLN A 279 -2.04 -5.26 10.55
CA GLN A 279 -1.57 -5.02 9.20
C GLN A 279 -1.88 -3.60 8.76
N GLN A 280 -1.01 -3.02 7.96
CA GLN A 280 -1.31 -1.81 7.22
C GLN A 280 -2.15 -2.16 6.01
N PHE A 281 -3.02 -1.25 5.59
CA PHE A 281 -3.74 -1.38 4.33
C PHE A 281 -3.29 -0.31 3.33
N CYS A 282 -3.41 -0.65 2.08
CA CYS A 282 -3.32 0.26 0.95
C CYS A 282 -4.32 -0.24 -0.09
N LEU A 283 -5.28 0.60 -0.49
CA LEU A 283 -6.15 0.30 -1.63
C LEU A 283 -5.50 0.93 -2.86
N PHE A 284 -5.33 0.17 -3.92
CA PHE A 284 -4.60 0.59 -5.11
C PHE A 284 -5.48 0.50 -6.35
N SER A 285 -5.38 1.51 -7.22
CA SER A 285 -6.19 1.64 -8.44
C SER A 285 -7.69 1.66 -8.17
N VAL A 286 -8.11 2.42 -7.17
CA VAL A 286 -9.52 2.61 -6.82
C VAL A 286 -10.13 3.83 -7.50
N THR A 287 -11.45 3.83 -7.67
CA THR A 287 -12.18 4.94 -8.26
C THR A 287 -12.35 6.13 -7.31
N GLN A 288 -12.90 7.23 -7.84
CA GLN A 288 -13.24 8.43 -7.07
C GLN A 288 -14.22 8.13 -5.93
N GLU A 289 -15.16 7.18 -6.08
CA GLU A 289 -16.09 6.77 -5.03
C GLU A 289 -15.36 6.30 -3.76
N VAL A 290 -14.35 5.47 -3.94
CA VAL A 290 -13.53 4.96 -2.82
C VAL A 290 -12.60 6.05 -2.28
N ALA A 291 -12.09 6.93 -3.14
CA ALA A 291 -11.29 8.09 -2.71
C ALA A 291 -12.12 9.05 -1.83
N ASP A 292 -13.36 9.30 -2.18
CA ASP A 292 -14.30 10.14 -1.38
C ASP A 292 -14.61 9.49 -0.03
N TRP A 293 -14.90 8.17 -0.02
CA TRP A 293 -15.06 7.41 1.22
C TRP A 293 -13.83 7.53 2.13
N ALA A 294 -12.63 7.47 1.54
CA ALA A 294 -11.38 7.60 2.27
C ALA A 294 -11.19 9.00 2.87
N GLY A 295 -11.53 10.06 2.11
CA GLY A 295 -11.46 11.45 2.54
C GLY A 295 -12.37 11.72 3.75
N GLU A 296 -13.59 11.19 3.77
CA GLU A 296 -14.55 11.31 4.89
C GLU A 296 -13.99 10.69 6.20
N ARG A 297 -13.09 9.71 6.09
CA ARG A 297 -12.45 9.01 7.22
C ARG A 297 -11.08 9.56 7.59
N GLY A 298 -10.63 10.59 6.88
CA GLY A 298 -9.33 11.22 7.10
C GLY A 298 -8.14 10.39 6.61
N TYR A 299 -8.37 9.41 5.73
CA TYR A 299 -7.30 8.70 5.04
C TYR A 299 -6.68 9.58 3.96
N ARG A 300 -5.49 9.23 3.52
CA ARG A 300 -4.79 9.91 2.44
C ARG A 300 -5.13 9.27 1.11
N THR A 301 -5.32 10.11 0.11
CA THR A 301 -5.57 9.70 -1.27
C THR A 301 -4.57 10.37 -2.20
N VAL A 302 -4.10 9.64 -3.19
CA VAL A 302 -3.21 10.14 -4.25
C VAL A 302 -3.62 9.52 -5.55
N GLN A 303 -3.71 10.33 -6.61
CA GLN A 303 -3.90 9.82 -7.96
C GLN A 303 -2.64 9.06 -8.40
N VAL A 304 -2.81 7.84 -8.86
CA VAL A 304 -1.70 6.96 -9.27
C VAL A 304 -1.73 6.58 -10.72
N ALA A 305 -2.85 6.77 -11.39
CA ALA A 305 -3.00 6.48 -12.82
C ALA A 305 -4.20 7.23 -13.39
N GLU A 306 -4.26 7.26 -14.72
CA GLU A 306 -5.44 7.57 -15.50
C GLU A 306 -5.79 6.36 -16.37
N GLU A 307 -7.03 5.91 -16.25
CA GLU A 307 -7.55 4.84 -17.07
C GLU A 307 -8.13 5.41 -18.37
N ALA A 308 -7.70 4.87 -19.48
CA ALA A 308 -8.15 5.28 -20.81
C ALA A 308 -9.37 4.44 -21.24
N VAL A 309 -10.56 5.02 -21.26
CA VAL A 309 -11.82 4.33 -21.57
C VAL A 309 -12.43 4.84 -22.87
N ILE A 310 -12.74 3.92 -23.77
CA ILE A 310 -13.42 4.18 -25.04
C ILE A 310 -14.89 3.79 -24.88
N ASP A 311 -15.80 4.72 -25.12
CA ASP A 311 -17.24 4.45 -25.18
C ASP A 311 -17.59 3.91 -26.57
N LEU A 312 -18.28 2.77 -26.65
CA LEU A 312 -18.47 2.03 -27.89
C LEU A 312 -19.75 2.38 -28.67
N PRO A 313 -20.90 2.70 -28.08
CA PRO A 313 -22.18 2.77 -28.78
C PRO A 313 -22.16 3.60 -30.07
N ASP A 314 -21.51 4.76 -30.05
CA ASP A 314 -21.44 5.69 -31.20
C ASP A 314 -20.02 5.76 -31.80
N LEU A 315 -19.18 4.75 -31.53
CA LEU A 315 -17.80 4.77 -32.01
C LEU A 315 -17.73 4.56 -33.52
N GLU A 316 -17.18 5.55 -34.18
CA GLU A 316 -16.84 5.48 -35.60
C GLU A 316 -15.42 5.99 -35.83
N PHE A 317 -14.60 5.20 -36.51
CA PHE A 317 -13.24 5.62 -36.87
C PHE A 317 -13.25 6.53 -38.11
N ARG A 318 -13.90 7.71 -38.01
CA ARG A 318 -14.04 8.67 -39.12
C ARG A 318 -13.35 10.00 -38.77
N GLY A 319 -12.94 10.73 -39.81
CA GLY A 319 -12.31 12.05 -39.64
C GLY A 319 -10.78 12.01 -39.50
N LYS A 320 -10.17 13.19 -39.41
CA LYS A 320 -8.71 13.36 -39.39
C LYS A 320 -8.07 12.79 -38.12
N SER A 321 -8.73 12.92 -36.99
CA SER A 321 -8.26 12.43 -35.69
C SER A 321 -8.09 10.90 -35.64
N TRP A 322 -8.78 10.15 -36.49
CA TRP A 322 -8.70 8.70 -36.58
C TRP A 322 -7.80 8.19 -37.72
N GLN A 323 -6.95 9.07 -38.29
CA GLN A 323 -6.14 8.74 -39.45
C GLN A 323 -5.23 7.53 -39.21
N ASP A 324 -4.56 7.46 -38.07
CA ASP A 324 -3.63 6.38 -37.75
C ASP A 324 -4.35 5.04 -37.63
N VAL A 325 -5.47 5.02 -36.94
CA VAL A 325 -6.32 3.83 -36.74
C VAL A 325 -6.84 3.32 -38.10
N ARG A 326 -7.40 4.21 -38.93
CA ARG A 326 -7.86 3.83 -40.29
C ARG A 326 -6.74 3.35 -41.19
N THR A 327 -5.57 3.98 -41.10
CA THR A 327 -4.39 3.54 -41.85
C THR A 327 -3.99 2.13 -41.46
N ALA A 328 -4.03 1.79 -40.16
CA ALA A 328 -3.75 0.44 -39.66
C ALA A 328 -4.77 -0.57 -40.20
N LEU A 329 -6.07 -0.27 -40.13
CA LEU A 329 -7.15 -1.14 -40.66
C LEU A 329 -7.02 -1.36 -42.19
N ASN A 330 -6.82 -0.29 -42.96
CA ASN A 330 -6.69 -0.37 -44.42
C ASN A 330 -5.43 -1.13 -44.83
N ARG A 331 -4.32 -0.94 -44.08
CA ARG A 331 -3.07 -1.62 -44.36
C ARG A 331 -3.17 -3.11 -44.05
N ALA A 332 -3.81 -3.49 -42.92
CA ALA A 332 -4.09 -4.87 -42.58
C ALA A 332 -4.88 -5.58 -43.68
N ALA A 333 -5.96 -4.95 -44.16
CA ALA A 333 -6.75 -5.48 -45.27
C ALA A 333 -5.92 -5.67 -46.54
N LYS A 334 -5.03 -4.72 -46.89
CA LYS A 334 -4.15 -4.80 -48.05
C LYS A 334 -3.08 -5.90 -47.93
N GLU A 335 -2.57 -6.12 -46.72
CA GLU A 335 -1.53 -7.13 -46.41
C GLU A 335 -2.13 -8.51 -46.05
N GLY A 336 -3.46 -8.66 -46.11
CA GLY A 336 -4.16 -9.93 -45.83
C GLY A 336 -4.17 -10.32 -44.37
N ILE A 337 -3.93 -9.35 -43.43
CA ILE A 337 -4.01 -9.57 -42.00
C ILE A 337 -5.46 -9.56 -41.56
N THR A 338 -5.87 -10.60 -40.85
CA THR A 338 -7.24 -10.79 -40.35
C THR A 338 -7.25 -10.75 -38.80
N TYR A 339 -8.34 -10.21 -38.26
CA TYR A 339 -8.61 -10.25 -36.82
C TYR A 339 -9.34 -11.56 -36.49
N ARG A 340 -8.80 -12.31 -35.52
CA ARG A 340 -9.44 -13.51 -34.96
C ARG A 340 -9.70 -13.32 -33.49
N GLU A 341 -10.95 -13.40 -33.10
CA GLU A 341 -11.42 -13.32 -31.74
C GLU A 341 -11.81 -14.69 -31.22
N GLY A 342 -11.59 -14.93 -29.93
CA GLY A 342 -12.04 -16.13 -29.25
C GLY A 342 -11.34 -16.38 -27.93
N ARG A 343 -11.65 -17.51 -27.32
CA ARG A 343 -10.99 -17.97 -26.09
C ARG A 343 -9.69 -18.69 -26.44
N LEU A 344 -8.58 -18.24 -25.87
CA LEU A 344 -7.25 -18.77 -26.23
C LEU A 344 -7.17 -20.28 -26.00
N ALA A 345 -7.75 -20.79 -24.92
CA ALA A 345 -7.76 -22.24 -24.62
C ALA A 345 -8.50 -23.09 -25.67
N GLU A 346 -9.47 -22.50 -26.41
CA GLU A 346 -10.27 -23.18 -27.44
C GLU A 346 -9.64 -23.05 -28.83
N MET A 347 -8.64 -22.18 -29.00
CA MET A 347 -7.97 -21.98 -30.29
C MET A 347 -7.06 -23.16 -30.67
N PRO A 348 -6.76 -23.34 -31.98
CA PRO A 348 -5.80 -24.35 -32.42
C PRO A 348 -4.45 -24.24 -31.69
N ARG A 349 -3.87 -25.39 -31.29
CA ARG A 349 -2.60 -25.43 -30.55
C ARG A 349 -1.47 -24.64 -31.20
N GLY A 350 -1.42 -24.60 -32.54
CA GLY A 350 -0.42 -23.82 -33.27
C GLY A 350 -0.52 -22.31 -32.99
N LEU A 351 -1.72 -21.75 -32.84
CA LEU A 351 -1.90 -20.36 -32.43
C LEU A 351 -1.56 -20.12 -30.98
N GLN A 352 -1.95 -21.04 -30.08
CA GLN A 352 -1.58 -20.95 -28.65
C GLN A 352 -0.05 -20.95 -28.46
N THR A 353 0.67 -21.81 -29.21
CA THR A 353 2.14 -21.89 -29.16
C THR A 353 2.78 -20.59 -29.64
N GLN A 354 2.26 -19.99 -30.73
CA GLN A 354 2.76 -18.71 -31.24
C GLN A 354 2.53 -17.57 -30.25
N VAL A 355 1.36 -17.52 -29.59
CA VAL A 355 1.06 -16.52 -28.56
C VAL A 355 2.04 -16.64 -27.40
N ARG A 356 2.34 -17.86 -26.92
CA ARG A 356 3.35 -18.09 -25.88
C ARG A 356 4.75 -17.62 -26.32
N ALA A 357 5.16 -17.96 -27.54
CA ALA A 357 6.44 -17.56 -28.07
C ALA A 357 6.58 -16.03 -28.19
N ILE A 358 5.56 -15.33 -28.67
CA ILE A 358 5.53 -13.85 -28.74
C ILE A 358 5.65 -13.27 -27.33
N SER A 359 4.98 -13.87 -26.35
CA SER A 359 5.03 -13.45 -24.96
C SER A 359 6.44 -13.64 -24.35
N GLU A 360 7.05 -14.80 -24.56
CA GLU A 360 8.40 -15.11 -24.08
C GLU A 360 9.46 -14.19 -24.70
N LEU A 361 9.35 -13.89 -25.99
CA LEU A 361 10.22 -12.92 -26.67
C LEU A 361 10.08 -11.53 -26.05
N TRP A 362 8.84 -11.10 -25.78
CA TRP A 362 8.60 -9.79 -25.18
C TRP A 362 9.17 -9.70 -23.75
N VAL A 363 9.02 -10.74 -22.92
CA VAL A 363 9.56 -10.78 -21.55
C VAL A 363 11.09 -10.81 -21.58
N SER A 364 11.70 -11.62 -22.46
CA SER A 364 13.16 -11.73 -22.57
C SER A 364 13.82 -10.41 -22.98
N ASP A 365 13.17 -9.63 -23.84
CA ASP A 365 13.65 -8.31 -24.29
C ASP A 365 13.67 -7.28 -23.14
N LYS A 366 12.83 -7.45 -22.13
CA LYS A 366 12.73 -6.51 -21.01
C LYS A 366 13.78 -6.73 -19.90
N GLY A 367 14.41 -7.90 -19.83
CA GLY A 367 15.45 -8.22 -18.84
C GLY A 367 14.97 -8.27 -17.38
N LEU A 368 13.65 -8.26 -17.15
CA LEU A 368 13.00 -8.45 -15.85
C LEU A 368 11.93 -9.55 -15.96
N PRO A 369 11.59 -10.20 -14.82
CA PRO A 369 10.45 -11.12 -14.79
C PRO A 369 9.17 -10.45 -15.22
N GLU A 370 8.21 -11.25 -15.69
CA GLU A 370 6.86 -10.79 -16.01
C GLU A 370 6.23 -10.11 -14.80
N MET A 371 5.59 -8.98 -15.01
CA MET A 371 4.93 -8.24 -13.95
C MET A 371 3.58 -8.89 -13.62
N GLY A 372 3.20 -8.83 -12.35
CA GLY A 372 1.90 -9.29 -11.85
C GLY A 372 1.03 -8.16 -11.31
N PHE A 373 0.16 -8.48 -10.38
CA PHE A 373 -0.74 -7.60 -9.62
C PHE A 373 -1.86 -6.99 -10.49
N THR A 374 -1.60 -5.92 -11.24
CA THR A 374 -2.55 -5.30 -12.18
C THR A 374 -2.22 -5.57 -13.64
N LEU A 375 -1.30 -6.49 -13.88
CA LEU A 375 -0.85 -6.88 -15.22
C LEU A 375 -0.87 -8.40 -15.30
N GLY A 376 -1.59 -8.92 -16.28
CA GLY A 376 -1.66 -10.34 -16.55
C GLY A 376 -0.65 -10.81 -17.59
N GLY A 377 -0.56 -12.12 -17.72
CA GLY A 377 0.24 -12.81 -18.69
C GLY A 377 -0.58 -13.74 -19.58
N VAL A 378 0.12 -14.70 -20.20
CA VAL A 378 -0.54 -15.70 -21.05
C VAL A 378 -1.40 -16.65 -20.23
N ASP A 379 -1.06 -16.89 -18.96
CA ASP A 379 -1.83 -17.79 -18.09
C ASP A 379 -3.18 -17.18 -17.74
N GLU A 380 -3.26 -15.86 -17.48
CA GLU A 380 -4.52 -15.13 -17.30
C GLU A 380 -5.30 -15.03 -18.62
N ALA A 381 -4.63 -14.96 -19.77
CA ALA A 381 -5.28 -14.98 -21.08
C ALA A 381 -5.91 -16.35 -21.43
N LEU A 382 -5.50 -17.43 -20.75
CA LEU A 382 -6.10 -18.77 -20.90
C LEU A 382 -7.38 -18.95 -20.06
N ASP A 383 -7.72 -18.00 -19.20
CA ASP A 383 -8.96 -18.06 -18.41
C ASP A 383 -10.18 -18.16 -19.35
N PRO A 384 -11.16 -19.04 -19.06
CA PRO A 384 -12.32 -19.24 -19.94
C PRO A 384 -13.24 -18.04 -20.07
N GLU A 385 -13.17 -17.03 -19.21
CA GLU A 385 -13.93 -15.78 -19.35
C GLU A 385 -13.17 -14.70 -20.14
N THR A 386 -11.86 -14.89 -20.34
CA THR A 386 -11.01 -13.95 -21.08
C THR A 386 -11.12 -14.19 -22.59
N VAL A 387 -11.24 -13.11 -23.35
CA VAL A 387 -11.24 -13.15 -24.82
C VAL A 387 -9.88 -12.66 -25.32
N VAL A 388 -9.33 -13.30 -26.34
CA VAL A 388 -8.13 -12.82 -27.05
C VAL A 388 -8.46 -12.38 -28.45
N GLY A 389 -7.78 -11.34 -28.92
CA GLY A 389 -7.75 -10.90 -30.30
C GLY A 389 -6.38 -11.18 -30.92
N LEU A 390 -6.32 -11.89 -32.03
CA LEU A 390 -5.11 -12.22 -32.77
C LEU A 390 -5.10 -11.54 -34.14
N ALA A 391 -3.97 -10.97 -34.53
CA ALA A 391 -3.71 -10.52 -35.88
C ALA A 391 -3.01 -11.65 -36.65
N VAL A 392 -3.67 -12.26 -37.64
CA VAL A 392 -3.18 -13.46 -38.31
C VAL A 392 -3.15 -13.24 -39.82
N ASP A 393 -2.06 -13.63 -40.49
CA ASP A 393 -1.94 -13.59 -41.95
C ASP A 393 -2.49 -14.84 -42.63
N GLY A 394 -2.36 -14.90 -43.95
CA GLY A 394 -2.81 -16.03 -44.78
C GLY A 394 -2.09 -17.34 -44.52
N ASP A 395 -0.86 -17.29 -43.98
CA ASP A 395 -0.02 -18.44 -43.62
C ASP A 395 -0.23 -18.88 -42.17
N ALA A 396 -1.22 -18.34 -41.49
CA ALA A 396 -1.55 -18.56 -40.08
C ALA A 396 -0.44 -18.10 -39.10
N THR A 397 0.38 -17.12 -39.49
CA THR A 397 1.36 -16.47 -38.59
C THR A 397 0.68 -15.45 -37.72
N VAL A 398 0.94 -15.48 -36.41
CA VAL A 398 0.43 -14.49 -35.47
C VAL A 398 1.40 -13.32 -35.41
N HIS A 399 0.96 -12.13 -35.78
CA HIS A 399 1.74 -10.88 -35.72
C HIS A 399 1.57 -10.12 -34.41
N GLY A 400 0.49 -10.38 -33.68
CA GLY A 400 0.24 -9.77 -32.38
C GLY A 400 -0.98 -10.35 -31.69
N VAL A 401 -1.06 -10.10 -30.40
CA VAL A 401 -2.12 -10.57 -29.51
C VAL A 401 -2.53 -9.48 -28.55
N THR A 402 -3.85 -9.41 -28.29
CA THR A 402 -4.44 -8.66 -27.17
C THR A 402 -5.32 -9.61 -26.35
N SER A 403 -5.32 -9.47 -25.02
CA SER A 403 -6.29 -10.14 -24.15
C SER A 403 -7.24 -9.12 -23.54
N TRP A 404 -8.50 -9.55 -23.32
CA TRP A 404 -9.59 -8.71 -22.89
C TRP A 404 -10.33 -9.36 -21.74
N LEU A 405 -10.31 -8.70 -20.60
CA LEU A 405 -10.95 -9.13 -19.36
C LEU A 405 -12.40 -8.64 -19.32
N PRO A 406 -13.37 -9.46 -18.89
CA PRO A 406 -14.78 -9.06 -18.87
C PRO A 406 -15.07 -8.02 -17.80
N VAL A 407 -15.90 -7.04 -18.13
CA VAL A 407 -16.47 -6.08 -17.19
C VAL A 407 -17.95 -6.40 -17.02
N PHE A 408 -18.32 -6.95 -15.88
CA PHE A 408 -19.69 -7.36 -15.60
C PHE A 408 -20.56 -6.19 -15.10
N ALA A 409 -21.79 -6.13 -15.63
CA ALA A 409 -22.90 -5.45 -15.00
C ALA A 409 -23.53 -6.35 -13.91
N PRO A 410 -24.33 -5.78 -12.97
CA PRO A 410 -25.13 -6.61 -12.08
C PRO A 410 -26.01 -7.61 -12.83
N GLY A 411 -26.01 -8.88 -12.40
CA GLY A 411 -26.71 -9.97 -13.06
C GLY A 411 -25.87 -10.79 -14.04
N GLY A 412 -24.57 -10.47 -14.20
CA GLY A 412 -23.61 -11.27 -14.95
C GLY A 412 -23.56 -10.97 -16.46
N GLU A 413 -24.25 -9.94 -16.93
CA GLU A 413 -24.12 -9.45 -18.29
C GLU A 413 -22.76 -8.75 -18.49
N ILE A 414 -22.08 -9.01 -19.60
CA ILE A 414 -20.82 -8.34 -19.95
C ILE A 414 -21.15 -6.99 -20.57
N ARG A 415 -20.87 -5.90 -19.85
CA ARG A 415 -21.08 -4.54 -20.35
C ARG A 415 -19.87 -3.92 -21.06
N GLY A 416 -18.71 -4.55 -20.97
CA GLY A 416 -17.48 -4.04 -21.57
C GLY A 416 -16.30 -4.96 -21.37
N TRP A 417 -15.14 -4.50 -21.81
CA TRP A 417 -13.90 -5.27 -21.81
C TRP A 417 -12.72 -4.41 -21.39
N THR A 418 -11.78 -4.98 -20.66
CA THR A 418 -10.53 -4.31 -20.25
C THR A 418 -9.35 -4.97 -20.92
N LEU A 419 -8.54 -4.19 -21.64
CA LEU A 419 -7.28 -4.63 -22.23
C LEU A 419 -6.29 -4.99 -21.12
N ASP A 420 -5.71 -6.17 -21.21
CA ASP A 420 -4.68 -6.64 -20.27
C ASP A 420 -3.37 -6.91 -21.02
N VAL A 421 -3.25 -8.03 -21.71
CA VAL A 421 -2.07 -8.34 -22.52
C VAL A 421 -2.13 -7.63 -23.88
N MET A 422 -1.02 -6.99 -24.25
CA MET A 422 -0.83 -6.39 -25.57
C MET A 422 0.62 -6.67 -26.02
N ARG A 423 0.80 -7.62 -26.93
CA ARG A 423 2.13 -8.05 -27.38
C ARG A 423 2.17 -8.24 -28.89
N ARG A 424 3.34 -8.01 -29.45
CA ARG A 424 3.54 -8.11 -30.91
C ARG A 424 4.80 -8.87 -31.26
N LEU A 425 4.80 -9.49 -32.40
CA LEU A 425 5.99 -10.06 -33.02
C LEU A 425 6.93 -8.89 -33.44
N PRO A 426 8.22 -8.87 -33.06
CA PRO A 426 9.12 -7.74 -33.33
C PRO A 426 9.20 -7.37 -34.83
N ASP A 427 9.36 -8.35 -35.70
CA ASP A 427 9.49 -8.17 -37.17
C ASP A 427 8.17 -8.39 -37.93
N GLY A 428 7.04 -8.38 -37.20
CA GLY A 428 5.72 -8.57 -37.76
C GLY A 428 5.11 -7.32 -38.39
N PHE A 429 3.83 -7.40 -38.71
CA PHE A 429 3.02 -6.29 -39.21
C PHE A 429 3.10 -5.09 -38.25
N ARG A 430 3.67 -3.96 -38.71
CA ARG A 430 4.03 -2.84 -37.80
C ARG A 430 2.85 -2.19 -37.10
N PRO A 431 1.72 -1.80 -37.74
CA PRO A 431 0.58 -1.18 -37.06
C PRO A 431 -0.35 -2.23 -36.41
N VAL A 432 0.21 -3.36 -35.95
CA VAL A 432 -0.56 -4.49 -35.41
C VAL A 432 -1.38 -4.12 -34.19
N THR A 433 -0.83 -3.27 -33.31
CA THR A 433 -1.49 -2.89 -32.06
C THR A 433 -2.71 -2.01 -32.32
N GLU A 434 -2.55 -1.00 -33.19
CA GLU A 434 -3.69 -0.16 -33.64
C GLU A 434 -4.77 -1.00 -34.31
N PHE A 435 -4.37 -1.94 -35.15
CA PHE A 435 -5.29 -2.85 -35.84
C PHE A 435 -6.06 -3.73 -34.84
N LEU A 436 -5.36 -4.35 -33.88
CA LEU A 436 -5.97 -5.23 -32.88
C LEU A 436 -6.97 -4.50 -31.99
N ILE A 437 -6.61 -3.33 -31.46
CA ILE A 437 -7.50 -2.54 -30.60
C ILE A 437 -8.72 -2.05 -31.40
N ALA A 438 -8.50 -1.51 -32.59
CA ALA A 438 -9.61 -1.03 -33.41
C ALA A 438 -10.56 -2.16 -33.79
N SER A 439 -10.04 -3.32 -34.21
CA SER A 439 -10.84 -4.49 -34.55
C SER A 439 -11.62 -5.03 -33.34
N ALA A 440 -10.99 -5.08 -32.16
CA ALA A 440 -11.66 -5.47 -30.93
C ALA A 440 -12.79 -4.50 -30.55
N CYS A 441 -12.57 -3.18 -30.64
CA CYS A 441 -13.62 -2.19 -30.40
C CYS A 441 -14.83 -2.39 -31.30
N LEU A 442 -14.61 -2.63 -32.60
CA LEU A 442 -15.71 -2.87 -33.56
C LEU A 442 -16.43 -4.20 -33.30
N ALA A 443 -15.69 -5.26 -32.94
CA ALA A 443 -16.28 -6.55 -32.60
C ALA A 443 -17.13 -6.45 -31.35
N PHE A 444 -16.61 -5.86 -30.27
CA PHE A 444 -17.32 -5.69 -28.99
C PHE A 444 -18.52 -4.75 -29.13
N GLN A 445 -18.41 -3.68 -29.94
CA GLN A 445 -19.55 -2.83 -30.29
C GLN A 445 -20.65 -3.66 -31.00
N GLY A 446 -20.25 -4.52 -31.94
CA GLY A 446 -21.17 -5.43 -32.62
C GLY A 446 -21.86 -6.44 -31.71
N HIS A 447 -21.24 -6.79 -30.59
CA HIS A 447 -21.80 -7.65 -29.54
C HIS A 447 -22.59 -6.86 -28.46
N GLY A 448 -22.74 -5.54 -28.60
CA GLY A 448 -23.54 -4.70 -27.71
C GLY A 448 -22.78 -4.21 -26.47
N ALA A 449 -21.47 -4.36 -26.40
CA ALA A 449 -20.69 -3.82 -25.28
C ALA A 449 -20.73 -2.29 -25.27
N ALA A 450 -20.80 -1.70 -24.08
CA ALA A 450 -20.88 -0.26 -23.88
C ALA A 450 -19.51 0.43 -23.86
N LEU A 451 -18.45 -0.28 -23.46
CA LEU A 451 -17.12 0.33 -23.29
C LEU A 451 -15.99 -0.67 -23.50
N VAL A 452 -14.83 -0.10 -23.82
CA VAL A 452 -13.52 -0.77 -23.76
C VAL A 452 -12.60 0.09 -22.92
N SER A 453 -12.00 -0.50 -21.90
CA SER A 453 -10.88 0.09 -21.17
C SER A 453 -9.56 -0.35 -21.81
N LEU A 454 -8.68 0.60 -22.08
CA LEU A 454 -7.29 0.33 -22.45
C LEU A 454 -6.38 0.22 -21.21
N SER A 455 -6.97 0.04 -20.05
CA SER A 455 -6.31 0.02 -18.72
C SER A 455 -5.65 1.35 -18.32
N GLY A 456 -5.27 1.47 -17.07
CA GLY A 456 -4.48 2.58 -16.56
C GLY A 456 -3.03 2.51 -17.05
N ALA A 457 -2.39 3.66 -17.21
CA ALA A 457 -0.94 3.74 -17.25
C ALA A 457 -0.48 4.02 -15.82
N PRO A 458 0.05 3.03 -15.08
CA PRO A 458 0.47 3.27 -13.70
C PRO A 458 1.60 4.29 -13.66
N LEU A 459 1.52 5.24 -12.73
CA LEU A 459 2.56 6.23 -12.44
C LEU A 459 2.83 7.29 -13.55
N ALA A 460 1.98 7.40 -14.57
CA ALA A 460 2.20 8.36 -15.66
C ALA A 460 2.04 9.84 -15.21
N HIS A 461 1.19 10.11 -14.22
CA HIS A 461 0.99 11.43 -13.63
C HIS A 461 0.73 11.33 -12.13
N ALA A 462 1.75 11.46 -11.31
CA ALA A 462 1.63 11.74 -9.89
C ALA A 462 1.70 13.26 -9.66
N GLY A 463 0.74 14.00 -10.20
CA GLY A 463 0.68 15.46 -10.11
C GLY A 463 -0.59 15.92 -9.42
N GLY A 464 -0.56 16.10 -8.10
CA GLY A 464 -1.56 16.84 -7.35
C GLY A 464 -0.97 18.14 -6.80
N GLU A 465 -1.70 19.24 -6.88
CA GLU A 465 -1.27 20.59 -6.41
C GLU A 465 -1.01 20.71 -4.89
N ASP A 466 -1.06 19.62 -4.12
CA ASP A 466 -0.80 19.62 -2.68
C ASP A 466 0.69 19.51 -2.37
N ALA A 467 1.32 20.63 -2.06
CA ALA A 467 2.74 20.80 -1.70
C ALA A 467 3.24 19.95 -0.50
N ASN A 468 2.39 19.15 0.14
CA ASN A 468 2.73 18.27 1.27
C ASN A 468 3.03 16.81 0.86
N LEU A 469 2.91 16.46 -0.42
CA LEU A 469 3.09 15.10 -0.94
C LEU A 469 4.49 14.82 -1.50
N GLY A 470 5.42 15.75 -1.42
CA GLY A 470 6.73 15.69 -2.07
C GLY A 470 7.58 14.44 -1.81
N ALA A 471 7.36 13.71 -0.71
CA ALA A 471 8.05 12.44 -0.46
C ALA A 471 7.36 11.27 -1.19
N LEU A 472 6.04 11.34 -1.37
CA LEU A 472 5.26 10.35 -2.09
C LEU A 472 5.39 10.52 -3.60
N GLU A 473 5.29 11.77 -4.10
CA GLU A 473 5.57 12.09 -5.50
C GLU A 473 6.95 11.60 -5.89
N LYS A 474 7.97 11.89 -5.08
CA LYS A 474 9.33 11.36 -5.31
C LYS A 474 9.42 9.83 -5.28
N LEU A 475 8.64 9.15 -4.44
CA LEU A 475 8.61 7.69 -4.42
C LEU A 475 7.93 7.13 -5.68
N LEU A 476 6.78 7.69 -6.06
CA LEU A 476 6.03 7.29 -7.25
C LEU A 476 6.79 7.68 -8.52
N ASP A 477 7.39 8.86 -8.58
CA ASP A 477 8.26 9.29 -9.66
C ASP A 477 9.50 8.39 -9.77
N THR A 478 10.14 8.06 -8.62
CA THR A 478 11.29 7.16 -8.61
C THR A 478 10.93 5.76 -9.08
N LEU A 479 9.75 5.24 -8.68
CA LEU A 479 9.24 3.97 -9.19
C LEU A 479 8.90 4.06 -10.68
N GLY A 480 8.19 5.12 -11.10
CA GLY A 480 7.85 5.39 -12.49
C GLY A 480 9.08 5.55 -13.37
N GLU A 481 10.03 6.40 -12.98
CA GLU A 481 11.29 6.62 -13.69
C GLU A 481 12.18 5.36 -13.74
N SER A 482 12.17 4.56 -12.67
CA SER A 482 12.93 3.32 -12.63
C SER A 482 12.34 2.24 -13.54
N MET A 483 11.03 2.28 -13.78
CA MET A 483 10.29 1.31 -14.59
C MET A 483 10.05 1.82 -16.03
N GLU A 484 10.11 3.13 -16.28
CA GLU A 484 9.88 3.74 -17.60
C GLU A 484 10.81 3.17 -18.68
N PRO A 485 12.15 3.04 -18.48
CA PRO A 485 13.03 2.47 -19.50
C PRO A 485 12.70 1.02 -19.84
N LEU A 486 12.05 0.31 -18.93
CA LEU A 486 11.73 -1.11 -19.06
C LEU A 486 10.36 -1.33 -19.70
N TYR A 487 9.38 -0.47 -19.39
CA TYR A 487 7.98 -0.67 -19.77
C TYR A 487 7.39 0.42 -20.65
N GLY A 488 8.04 1.59 -20.79
CA GLY A 488 7.64 2.67 -21.70
C GLY A 488 6.25 3.25 -21.40
N PHE A 489 5.93 3.52 -20.13
CA PHE A 489 4.60 3.99 -19.71
C PHE A 489 4.16 5.28 -20.42
N ARG A 490 5.10 6.23 -20.61
CA ARG A 490 4.82 7.50 -21.33
C ARG A 490 4.53 7.27 -22.81
N SER A 491 5.26 6.35 -23.45
CA SER A 491 5.00 5.98 -24.85
C SER A 491 3.68 5.26 -24.99
N LEU A 492 3.31 4.43 -24.00
CA LEU A 492 2.03 3.72 -23.96
C LEU A 492 0.86 4.70 -23.78
N GLU A 493 1.00 5.71 -22.93
CA GLU A 493 -0.03 6.76 -22.78
C GLU A 493 -0.25 7.52 -24.08
N SER A 494 0.82 8.03 -24.69
CA SER A 494 0.74 8.71 -26.01
C SER A 494 0.13 7.82 -27.09
N PHE A 495 0.40 6.51 -27.03
CA PHE A 495 -0.21 5.54 -27.93
C PHE A 495 -1.73 5.42 -27.70
N LYS A 496 -2.19 5.32 -26.45
CA LYS A 496 -3.61 5.22 -26.09
C LYS A 496 -4.41 6.44 -26.56
N GLN A 497 -3.81 7.63 -26.55
CA GLN A 497 -4.47 8.87 -27.02
C GLN A 497 -4.90 8.82 -28.50
N LYS A 498 -4.31 7.94 -29.35
CA LYS A 498 -4.77 7.72 -30.73
C LYS A 498 -6.22 7.25 -30.82
N PHE A 499 -6.73 6.63 -29.75
CA PHE A 499 -8.10 6.12 -29.65
C PHE A 499 -9.07 7.10 -29.00
N GLN A 500 -8.62 8.33 -28.69
CA GLN A 500 -9.42 9.42 -28.11
C GLN A 500 -10.25 8.96 -26.89
N PRO A 501 -9.64 8.25 -25.94
CA PRO A 501 -10.36 7.75 -24.78
C PRO A 501 -10.71 8.90 -23.84
N ARG A 502 -11.76 8.75 -23.06
CA ARG A 502 -11.93 9.56 -21.85
C ARG A 502 -11.01 9.05 -20.78
N GLN A 503 -10.43 9.97 -20.01
CA GLN A 503 -9.54 9.64 -18.90
C GLN A 503 -10.34 9.54 -17.60
N VAL A 504 -10.13 8.47 -16.86
CA VAL A 504 -10.76 8.23 -15.55
C VAL A 504 -9.66 8.13 -14.51
N PRO A 505 -9.63 9.04 -13.52
CA PRO A 505 -8.58 9.02 -12.51
C PRO A 505 -8.71 7.79 -11.60
N LEU A 506 -7.58 7.17 -11.29
CA LEU A 506 -7.45 6.08 -10.36
C LEU A 506 -6.56 6.49 -9.18
N PHE A 507 -6.95 6.10 -7.98
CA PHE A 507 -6.34 6.56 -6.76
C PHE A 507 -5.70 5.43 -5.96
N MET A 508 -4.73 5.82 -5.13
CA MET A 508 -4.22 5.00 -4.04
C MET A 508 -4.70 5.59 -2.72
N VAL A 509 -5.22 4.75 -1.84
CA VAL A 509 -5.70 5.12 -0.51
C VAL A 509 -4.86 4.43 0.56
N PHE A 510 -4.42 5.19 1.54
CA PHE A 510 -3.62 4.69 2.66
C PHE A 510 -3.86 5.52 3.93
N ARG A 511 -3.47 5.00 5.09
CA ARG A 511 -3.78 5.64 6.38
C ARG A 511 -3.04 6.95 6.58
N ASP A 512 -1.71 6.89 6.49
CA ASP A 512 -0.82 8.02 6.73
C ASP A 512 0.49 7.86 5.94
N GLU A 513 1.23 8.94 5.82
CA GLU A 513 2.47 8.98 5.06
C GLU A 513 3.61 8.13 5.68
N ALA A 514 3.53 7.75 6.98
CA ALA A 514 4.53 6.89 7.62
C ALA A 514 4.47 5.46 7.07
N ALA A 515 3.35 5.08 6.44
CA ALA A 515 3.17 3.80 5.78
C ALA A 515 3.89 3.71 4.42
N LEU A 516 4.14 4.86 3.76
CA LEU A 516 4.61 4.93 2.36
C LEU A 516 5.86 4.09 2.05
N PRO A 517 6.95 4.11 2.84
CA PRO A 517 8.12 3.29 2.52
C PRO A 517 7.78 1.80 2.49
N ARG A 518 6.88 1.36 3.38
CA ARG A 518 6.46 -0.04 3.43
C ARG A 518 5.49 -0.37 2.31
N ILE A 519 4.60 0.55 1.95
CA ILE A 519 3.69 0.43 0.80
C ILE A 519 4.51 0.34 -0.49
N GLY A 520 5.54 1.16 -0.67
CA GLY A 520 6.42 1.10 -1.83
C GLY A 520 7.10 -0.27 -1.98
N ILE A 521 7.65 -0.82 -0.89
CA ILE A 521 8.23 -2.17 -0.89
C ILE A 521 7.15 -3.23 -1.22
N ALA A 522 5.93 -3.07 -0.68
CA ALA A 522 4.85 -4.00 -0.91
C ALA A 522 4.38 -3.98 -2.38
N LEU A 523 4.22 -2.79 -2.97
CA LEU A 523 3.88 -2.61 -4.39
C LEU A 523 4.97 -3.20 -5.30
N THR A 524 6.26 -2.91 -5.02
CA THR A 524 7.36 -3.51 -5.79
C THR A 524 7.29 -5.04 -5.78
N ARG A 525 7.00 -5.65 -4.63
CA ARG A 525 6.86 -7.11 -4.52
C ARG A 525 5.60 -7.67 -5.16
N ALA A 526 4.53 -6.89 -5.22
CA ALA A 526 3.30 -7.28 -5.91
C ALA A 526 3.50 -7.26 -7.43
N TYR A 527 4.13 -6.20 -7.95
CA TYR A 527 4.40 -6.09 -9.38
C TYR A 527 5.53 -7.02 -9.87
N LEU A 528 6.53 -7.30 -9.04
CA LEU A 528 7.70 -8.12 -9.39
C LEU A 528 7.89 -9.25 -8.36
N PRO A 529 7.00 -10.25 -8.33
CA PRO A 529 6.98 -11.27 -7.28
C PRO A 529 8.24 -12.16 -7.29
N GLY A 530 8.92 -12.31 -8.44
CA GLY A 530 10.13 -13.11 -8.60
C GLY A 530 11.45 -12.35 -8.42
N ALA A 531 11.43 -11.01 -8.31
CA ALA A 531 12.65 -10.21 -8.24
C ALA A 531 13.03 -9.86 -6.79
N SER A 532 14.33 -9.94 -6.48
CA SER A 532 14.86 -9.37 -5.24
C SER A 532 14.94 -7.83 -5.34
N LEU A 533 14.81 -7.13 -4.21
CA LEU A 533 14.93 -5.66 -4.19
C LEU A 533 16.30 -5.19 -4.71
N THR A 534 17.35 -6.02 -4.57
CA THR A 534 18.68 -5.74 -5.10
C THR A 534 18.71 -5.86 -6.62
N GLU A 535 18.05 -6.84 -7.21
CA GLU A 535 17.92 -6.99 -8.67
C GLU A 535 17.16 -5.82 -9.28
N VAL A 536 16.07 -5.40 -8.67
CA VAL A 536 15.29 -4.23 -9.10
C VAL A 536 16.16 -2.96 -9.05
N ALA A 537 16.91 -2.74 -7.95
CA ALA A 537 17.80 -1.59 -7.82
C ALA A 537 18.93 -1.60 -8.85
N VAL A 538 19.51 -2.77 -9.14
CA VAL A 538 20.57 -2.94 -10.16
C VAL A 538 20.00 -2.72 -11.57
N ALA A 539 18.82 -3.25 -11.87
CA ALA A 539 18.15 -3.03 -13.15
C ALA A 539 17.83 -1.55 -13.38
N ALA A 540 17.30 -0.86 -12.37
CA ALA A 540 17.04 0.57 -12.40
C ALA A 540 18.32 1.40 -12.61
N ALA A 541 19.42 1.04 -11.94
CA ALA A 541 20.71 1.71 -12.11
C ALA A 541 21.28 1.51 -13.52
N LYS A 542 21.21 0.28 -14.06
CA LYS A 542 21.64 0.00 -15.45
C LYS A 542 20.82 0.75 -16.48
N ALA A 543 19.49 0.81 -16.30
CA ALA A 543 18.60 1.51 -17.21
C ALA A 543 18.90 3.02 -17.25
N ARG A 544 19.26 3.64 -16.12
CA ARG A 544 19.69 5.05 -16.06
C ARG A 544 21.01 5.29 -16.80
N LEU A 545 21.98 4.39 -16.64
CA LEU A 545 23.29 4.47 -17.31
C LEU A 545 23.21 4.24 -18.84
N SER A 546 22.15 3.62 -19.33
CA SER A 546 21.94 3.40 -20.77
C SER A 546 21.07 4.48 -21.43
N ALA A 547 20.46 5.37 -20.66
CA ALA A 547 19.64 6.50 -21.14
C ALA A 547 20.43 7.80 -21.27
N ASP A 548 21.61 7.90 -20.63
CA ASP A 548 22.63 8.95 -20.81
C ASP A 548 23.61 8.54 -21.93
#